data_8cf94a7bd4820fd6b66e32399d4c5d83
#
_entry.id   8cf94a7bd4820fd6b66e32399d4c5d83
#
_cell.length_a   1.000
_cell.length_b   1.000
_cell.length_c   1.000
_cell.angle_alpha   90.00
_cell.angle_beta   90.00
_cell.angle_gamma   90.00
#
_symmetry.space_group_name_H-M   'P 1'
#
loop_
_entity.id
_entity.type
_entity.pdbx_description
1 polymer ?
#
loop_
_entity_poly.entity_id
_entity_poly.type
_entity_poly.pdbx_seq_one_letter_code
_entity_poly.pdbx_strand_id
1 'polypeptide(L)'
;MIAPTSFFADYGCHVRILEEALILRQMGNRVTICTYHNGRDVAGLDIRRTMCIPWRADYEVGSSRHKIGFDALLLLKALLVAVQVRPDVVHGHIHEGALIGYTVSKVLGAPLVFDFQGSMTSEMTDHHFLNPAGPFYRPARWLEQGIVKLPRAIITSSRHAADLLANDFHCPPDKITAIPDSVNADFFAPGQSKETSGALKASLRIPPDRQVVVYLGLLAEWQGTGLLLQAAAQLISRRPNVHFLIMGFPAVETYRLQARKLGLDNQVTFTGKIPYEQAPRFLALGDVAVAPKISETEGSGKLLNYMAMGLPTVAFDVPVSREYLDTFGAYARPGDAASLAEALETMLMDRERAQALGESLRQRAIERYSWVAAGEKIMDVYDTVHQR
;
A
#
# COMPACT_ATOMS: atom_id res chain seq x y z
N MET A 1 13.42 -4.07 13.13
CA MET A 1 12.44 -3.20 12.45
C MET A 1 11.54 -2.52 13.49
N ILE A 2 11.20 -1.25 13.27
CA ILE A 2 10.29 -0.48 14.11
C ILE A 2 9.11 -0.05 13.26
N ALA A 3 7.93 -0.60 13.56
CA ALA A 3 6.72 -0.46 12.77
C ALA A 3 5.61 0.17 13.65
N PRO A 4 5.48 1.51 13.70
CA PRO A 4 4.48 2.21 14.51
C PRO A 4 3.08 2.09 13.91
N THR A 5 2.61 0.87 13.78
CA THR A 5 1.33 0.47 13.16
C THR A 5 0.71 -0.68 13.95
N SER A 6 -0.52 -1.03 13.61
CA SER A 6 -1.20 -2.26 14.09
C SER A 6 -0.78 -3.47 13.25
N PHE A 7 0.51 -3.76 13.18
CA PHE A 7 1.05 -4.81 12.35
C PHE A 7 0.61 -6.21 12.84
N PHE A 8 0.09 -7.10 12.04
CA PHE A 8 -0.27 -7.04 10.65
C PHE A 8 -1.79 -6.84 10.51
N ALA A 9 -2.23 -5.96 9.59
CA ALA A 9 -3.65 -5.64 9.40
C ALA A 9 -4.13 -5.67 7.92
N ASP A 10 -3.43 -6.41 7.06
CA ASP A 10 -3.79 -6.77 5.68
C ASP A 10 -3.96 -5.56 4.72
N TYR A 11 -3.20 -4.47 4.87
CA TYR A 11 -3.26 -3.33 3.96
C TYR A 11 -1.92 -2.59 3.82
N GLY A 12 -1.73 -1.89 2.72
CA GLY A 12 -0.73 -0.89 2.39
C GLY A 12 0.65 -1.10 3.04
N CYS A 13 1.01 -0.17 3.94
CA CYS A 13 2.31 -0.18 4.63
C CYS A 13 2.60 -1.48 5.39
N HIS A 14 1.56 -2.16 5.91
CA HIS A 14 1.73 -3.44 6.62
C HIS A 14 2.21 -4.55 5.69
N VAL A 15 1.72 -4.58 4.44
CA VAL A 15 2.16 -5.57 3.44
C VAL A 15 3.62 -5.34 3.09
N ARG A 16 4.04 -4.07 2.90
CA ARG A 16 5.45 -3.75 2.65
C ARG A 16 6.34 -4.22 3.79
N ILE A 17 6.00 -3.89 5.05
CA ILE A 17 6.75 -4.34 6.24
C ILE A 17 6.82 -5.87 6.31
N LEU A 18 5.71 -6.55 6.01
CA LEU A 18 5.64 -8.02 6.00
C LEU A 18 6.61 -8.62 4.99
N GLU A 19 6.49 -8.18 3.75
CA GLU A 19 7.27 -8.75 2.65
C GLU A 19 8.76 -8.44 2.79
N GLU A 20 9.13 -7.23 3.23
CA GLU A 20 10.51 -6.90 3.58
C GLU A 20 11.06 -7.79 4.69
N ALA A 21 10.28 -8.03 5.75
CA ALA A 21 10.70 -8.93 6.83
C ALA A 21 10.86 -10.37 6.36
N LEU A 22 9.99 -10.85 5.48
CA LEU A 22 10.04 -12.21 4.95
C LEU A 22 11.25 -12.40 4.03
N ILE A 23 11.48 -11.47 3.09
CA ILE A 23 12.61 -11.58 2.15
C ILE A 23 13.96 -11.46 2.86
N LEU A 24 14.10 -10.54 3.82
CA LEU A 24 15.32 -10.42 4.60
C LEU A 24 15.61 -11.68 5.42
N ARG A 25 14.59 -12.32 5.96
CA ARG A 25 14.75 -13.63 6.63
C ARG A 25 15.18 -14.73 5.65
N GLN A 26 14.59 -14.79 4.46
CA GLN A 26 14.99 -15.76 3.43
C GLN A 26 16.47 -15.56 3.03
N MET A 27 16.97 -14.33 3.07
CA MET A 27 18.38 -13.99 2.86
C MET A 27 19.28 -14.27 4.08
N GLY A 28 18.76 -14.94 5.13
CA GLY A 28 19.55 -15.36 6.28
C GLY A 28 19.61 -14.37 7.45
N ASN A 29 18.88 -13.26 7.40
CA ASN A 29 18.88 -12.27 8.46
C ASN A 29 17.93 -12.65 9.62
N ARG A 30 18.29 -12.27 10.84
CA ARG A 30 17.38 -12.29 11.99
C ARG A 30 16.60 -11.00 12.03
N VAL A 31 15.30 -11.07 11.79
CA VAL A 31 14.40 -9.91 11.80
C VAL A 31 13.51 -9.94 13.03
N THR A 32 13.56 -8.87 13.84
CA THR A 32 12.66 -8.64 14.97
C THR A 32 11.85 -7.39 14.68
N ILE A 33 10.52 -7.46 14.76
CA ILE A 33 9.60 -6.35 14.48
C ILE A 33 9.00 -5.85 15.79
N CYS A 34 9.27 -4.59 16.16
CA CYS A 34 8.61 -3.90 17.26
C CYS A 34 7.41 -3.12 16.72
N THR A 35 6.22 -3.35 17.29
CA THR A 35 4.96 -2.77 16.80
C THR A 35 3.97 -2.53 17.92
N TYR A 36 2.83 -1.88 17.64
CA TYR A 36 1.77 -1.67 18.60
C TYR A 36 1.16 -2.99 19.11
N HIS A 37 0.33 -2.93 20.15
CA HIS A 37 -0.24 -4.10 20.81
C HIS A 37 -1.27 -4.85 19.95
N ASN A 38 -1.97 -4.17 19.05
CA ASN A 38 -3.00 -4.72 18.18
C ASN A 38 -2.42 -5.19 16.82
N GLY A 39 -3.23 -5.89 16.04
CA GLY A 39 -2.83 -6.57 14.81
C GLY A 39 -2.70 -8.07 15.03
N ARG A 40 -2.58 -8.85 13.96
CA ARG A 40 -2.41 -10.30 14.03
C ARG A 40 -0.94 -10.72 13.95
N ASP A 41 -0.62 -11.84 14.52
CA ASP A 41 0.71 -12.44 14.35
C ASP A 41 0.81 -13.15 13.01
N VAL A 42 2.02 -13.17 12.46
CA VAL A 42 2.35 -13.88 11.22
C VAL A 42 3.33 -14.99 11.55
N ALA A 43 3.00 -16.20 11.14
CA ALA A 43 3.80 -17.37 11.42
C ALA A 43 5.25 -17.18 10.92
N GLY A 44 6.19 -17.52 11.78
CA GLY A 44 7.61 -17.44 11.45
C GLY A 44 8.25 -16.06 11.61
N LEU A 45 7.56 -14.99 11.97
CA LEU A 45 8.13 -13.68 12.29
C LEU A 45 8.25 -13.49 13.81
N ASP A 46 9.36 -12.86 14.26
CA ASP A 46 9.55 -12.41 15.64
C ASP A 46 8.91 -11.04 15.84
N ILE A 47 7.64 -11.02 16.26
CA ILE A 47 6.86 -9.80 16.46
C ILE A 47 6.81 -9.46 17.96
N ARG A 48 7.31 -8.29 18.32
CA ARG A 48 7.40 -7.77 19.69
C ARG A 48 6.44 -6.61 19.87
N ARG A 49 5.28 -6.89 20.50
CA ARG A 49 4.21 -5.90 20.69
C ARG A 49 4.40 -5.06 21.95
N THR A 50 3.87 -3.84 21.93
CA THR A 50 3.70 -3.03 23.15
C THR A 50 2.70 -3.68 24.09
N MET A 51 2.61 -3.18 25.32
CA MET A 51 1.56 -3.61 26.26
C MET A 51 0.18 -3.23 25.73
N CYS A 52 -0.82 -4.07 26.01
CA CYS A 52 -2.22 -3.80 25.68
C CYS A 52 -2.73 -2.62 26.52
N ILE A 53 -3.50 -1.72 25.90
CA ILE A 53 -4.23 -0.66 26.57
C ILE A 53 -5.70 -1.09 26.62
N PRO A 54 -6.22 -1.57 27.77
CA PRO A 54 -7.50 -2.31 27.83
C PRO A 54 -8.73 -1.53 27.34
N TRP A 55 -8.71 -0.20 27.42
CA TRP A 55 -9.83 0.67 27.01
C TRP A 55 -9.74 1.16 25.57
N ARG A 56 -8.80 0.62 24.77
CA ARG A 56 -8.60 0.98 23.37
C ARG A 56 -8.30 -0.24 22.53
N ALA A 57 -9.36 -0.96 22.13
CA ALA A 57 -9.27 -2.12 21.28
C ALA A 57 -9.13 -1.77 19.80
N ASP A 58 -9.71 -0.65 19.36
CA ASP A 58 -9.79 -0.29 17.95
C ASP A 58 -8.79 0.82 17.62
N TYR A 59 -7.93 0.54 16.64
CA TYR A 59 -7.04 1.50 16.02
C TYR A 59 -7.61 1.90 14.66
N GLU A 60 -7.86 3.20 14.48
CA GLU A 60 -8.30 3.74 13.21
C GLU A 60 -7.14 3.76 12.21
N VAL A 61 -7.43 3.44 10.95
CA VAL A 61 -6.47 3.58 9.85
C VAL A 61 -6.21 5.07 9.61
N GLY A 62 -4.94 5.46 9.57
CA GLY A 62 -4.52 6.83 9.29
C GLY A 62 -4.01 7.61 10.51
N SER A 63 -3.85 8.91 10.35
CA SER A 63 -3.33 9.82 11.38
C SER A 63 -4.33 9.99 12.53
N SER A 64 -3.87 9.82 13.78
CA SER A 64 -4.69 9.98 14.99
C SER A 64 -3.89 10.67 16.11
N ARG A 65 -4.52 11.58 16.86
CA ARG A 65 -3.90 12.24 18.01
C ARG A 65 -3.47 11.27 19.11
N HIS A 66 -4.09 10.09 19.14
CA HIS A 66 -3.78 9.04 20.12
C HIS A 66 -2.48 8.29 19.80
N LYS A 67 -1.98 8.42 18.59
CA LYS A 67 -0.76 7.78 18.10
C LYS A 67 0.46 8.17 18.94
N ILE A 68 0.51 9.41 19.42
CA ILE A 68 1.63 9.90 20.28
C ILE A 68 1.84 9.03 21.52
N GLY A 69 0.76 8.62 22.20
CA GLY A 69 0.84 7.73 23.36
C GLY A 69 1.32 6.32 22.99
N PHE A 70 0.86 5.78 21.86
CA PHE A 70 1.33 4.49 21.37
C PHE A 70 2.80 4.53 20.94
N ASP A 71 3.25 5.64 20.35
CA ASP A 71 4.64 5.85 19.94
C ASP A 71 5.58 5.89 21.16
N ALA A 72 5.16 6.54 22.26
CA ALA A 72 5.93 6.54 23.50
C ALA A 72 6.08 5.13 24.10
N LEU A 73 5.01 4.33 24.10
CA LEU A 73 5.06 2.92 24.51
C LEU A 73 5.92 2.08 23.57
N LEU A 74 5.85 2.34 22.26
CA LEU A 74 6.67 1.64 21.28
C LEU A 74 8.15 2.00 21.41
N LEU A 75 8.50 3.24 21.72
CA LEU A 75 9.86 3.66 22.02
C LEU A 75 10.44 2.86 23.19
N LEU A 76 9.71 2.78 24.31
CA LEU A 76 10.14 2.00 25.47
C LEU A 76 10.32 0.52 25.12
N LYS A 77 9.36 -0.06 24.38
CA LYS A 77 9.43 -1.44 23.94
C LYS A 77 10.62 -1.68 23.01
N ALA A 78 10.82 -0.79 22.04
CA ALA A 78 11.92 -0.89 21.08
C ALA A 78 13.29 -0.81 21.77
N LEU A 79 13.47 0.08 22.75
CA LEU A 79 14.71 0.17 23.54
C LEU A 79 14.97 -1.11 24.32
N LEU A 80 13.96 -1.66 25.03
CA LEU A 80 14.10 -2.92 25.77
C LEU A 80 14.47 -4.09 24.87
N VAL A 81 13.79 -4.21 23.74
CA VAL A 81 14.06 -5.28 22.74
C VAL A 81 15.45 -5.09 22.14
N ALA A 82 15.82 -3.87 21.76
CA ALA A 82 17.09 -3.59 21.12
C ALA A 82 18.29 -3.89 22.03
N VAL A 83 18.21 -3.62 23.34
CA VAL A 83 19.24 -4.04 24.32
C VAL A 83 19.38 -5.57 24.36
N GLN A 84 18.28 -6.31 24.22
CA GLN A 84 18.28 -7.77 24.23
C GLN A 84 18.86 -8.38 22.96
N VAL A 85 18.42 -7.87 21.78
CA VAL A 85 18.78 -8.47 20.48
C VAL A 85 20.06 -7.90 19.88
N ARG A 86 20.48 -6.69 20.31
CA ARG A 86 21.66 -5.97 19.81
C ARG A 86 21.70 -5.95 18.27
N PRO A 87 20.79 -5.20 17.64
CA PRO A 87 20.67 -5.19 16.18
C PRO A 87 21.89 -4.55 15.51
N ASP A 88 22.33 -5.09 14.37
CA ASP A 88 23.36 -4.50 13.52
C ASP A 88 22.82 -3.27 12.78
N VAL A 89 21.51 -3.26 12.44
CA VAL A 89 20.82 -2.16 11.77
C VAL A 89 19.47 -1.92 12.42
N VAL A 90 19.13 -0.67 12.66
CA VAL A 90 17.77 -0.23 13.05
C VAL A 90 17.04 0.22 11.80
N HIS A 91 15.93 -0.45 11.45
CA HIS A 91 15.11 -0.09 10.31
C HIS A 91 13.78 0.50 10.79
N GLY A 92 13.57 1.79 10.55
CA GLY A 92 12.36 2.51 10.95
C GLY A 92 11.41 2.71 9.79
N HIS A 93 10.20 2.18 9.87
CA HIS A 93 9.14 2.38 8.89
C HIS A 93 8.32 3.62 9.24
N ILE A 94 7.95 4.39 8.24
CA ILE A 94 7.24 5.67 8.38
C ILE A 94 7.96 6.67 9.31
N HIS A 95 7.46 7.90 9.41
CA HIS A 95 8.17 8.99 10.11
C HIS A 95 8.35 8.75 11.61
N GLU A 96 7.32 8.22 12.27
CA GLU A 96 7.37 7.88 13.69
C GLU A 96 8.39 6.76 13.97
N GLY A 97 8.47 5.76 13.06
CA GLY A 97 9.47 4.71 13.15
C GLY A 97 10.90 5.23 12.96
N ALA A 98 11.10 6.26 12.14
CA ALA A 98 12.38 6.93 12.01
C ALA A 98 12.77 7.69 13.27
N LEU A 99 11.83 8.41 13.93
CA LEU A 99 12.06 9.11 15.20
C LEU A 99 12.41 8.15 16.34
N ILE A 100 11.62 7.10 16.51
CA ILE A 100 11.85 6.06 17.51
C ILE A 100 13.18 5.36 17.22
N GLY A 101 13.40 5.00 15.94
CA GLY A 101 14.62 4.35 15.47
C GLY A 101 15.87 5.18 15.68
N TYR A 102 15.78 6.50 15.54
CA TYR A 102 16.89 7.40 15.82
C TYR A 102 17.31 7.35 17.29
N THR A 103 16.35 7.34 18.22
CA THR A 103 16.63 7.22 19.64
C THR A 103 17.30 5.88 19.96
N VAL A 104 16.78 4.78 19.41
CA VAL A 104 17.37 3.44 19.56
C VAL A 104 18.78 3.38 18.97
N SER A 105 18.96 3.94 17.76
CA SER A 105 20.25 4.05 17.07
C SER A 105 21.30 4.77 17.92
N LYS A 106 20.94 5.89 18.53
CA LYS A 106 21.85 6.67 19.40
C LYS A 106 22.26 5.93 20.66
N VAL A 107 21.31 5.20 21.26
CA VAL A 107 21.60 4.44 22.50
C VAL A 107 22.51 3.25 22.26
N LEU A 108 22.36 2.57 21.12
CA LEU A 108 23.08 1.32 20.82
C LEU A 108 24.26 1.46 19.87
N GLY A 109 24.38 2.61 19.20
CA GLY A 109 25.40 2.82 18.16
C GLY A 109 25.11 2.13 16.82
N ALA A 110 23.95 1.47 16.65
CA ALA A 110 23.58 0.83 15.40
C ALA A 110 23.04 1.85 14.39
N PRO A 111 23.38 1.78 13.09
CA PRO A 111 22.91 2.73 12.09
C PRO A 111 21.39 2.64 11.89
N LEU A 112 20.75 3.81 11.65
CA LEU A 112 19.35 3.91 11.29
C LEU A 112 19.19 3.96 9.77
N VAL A 113 18.37 3.06 9.24
CA VAL A 113 17.77 3.13 7.89
C VAL A 113 16.30 3.51 8.04
N PHE A 114 15.84 4.47 7.23
CA PHE A 114 14.45 4.94 7.23
C PHE A 114 13.74 4.48 5.96
N ASP A 115 12.65 3.74 6.11
CA ASP A 115 11.73 3.41 5.02
C ASP A 115 10.66 4.50 4.89
N PHE A 116 10.89 5.39 3.92
CA PHE A 116 10.03 6.51 3.59
C PHE A 116 8.93 6.04 2.62
N GLN A 117 7.73 5.81 3.12
CA GLN A 117 6.60 5.27 2.35
C GLN A 117 5.69 6.35 1.76
N GLY A 118 5.95 7.62 2.03
CA GLY A 118 5.21 8.78 1.56
C GLY A 118 5.47 9.99 2.43
N SER A 119 5.09 11.19 1.97
CA SER A 119 5.22 12.41 2.75
C SER A 119 4.17 12.49 3.86
N MET A 120 4.61 12.64 5.10
CA MET A 120 3.74 12.80 6.27
C MET A 120 2.81 14.02 6.12
N THR A 121 3.33 15.15 5.69
CA THR A 121 2.53 16.37 5.52
C THR A 121 1.55 16.27 4.37
N SER A 122 1.91 15.58 3.28
CA SER A 122 1.00 15.31 2.17
C SER A 122 -0.11 14.36 2.61
N GLU A 123 0.22 13.26 3.28
CA GLU A 123 -0.77 12.32 3.83
C GLU A 123 -1.74 13.00 4.79
N MET A 124 -1.22 13.82 5.73
CA MET A 124 -2.06 14.59 6.66
C MET A 124 -2.98 15.57 5.93
N THR A 125 -2.56 16.11 4.79
CA THR A 125 -3.37 16.98 3.94
C THR A 125 -4.46 16.20 3.22
N ASP A 126 -4.11 15.09 2.58
CA ASP A 126 -5.03 14.19 1.87
C ASP A 126 -6.11 13.64 2.81
N HIS A 127 -5.75 13.40 4.07
CA HIS A 127 -6.67 12.94 5.12
C HIS A 127 -7.43 14.07 5.84
N HIS A 128 -7.33 15.30 5.37
CA HIS A 128 -7.96 16.50 5.97
C HIS A 128 -7.57 16.79 7.43
N PHE A 129 -6.44 16.25 7.91
CA PHE A 129 -5.88 16.56 9.24
C PHE A 129 -5.09 17.86 9.27
N LEU A 130 -4.51 18.23 8.13
CA LEU A 130 -3.64 19.41 8.00
C LEU A 130 -4.13 20.27 6.85
N ASN A 131 -4.44 21.54 7.15
CA ASN A 131 -4.78 22.51 6.11
C ASN A 131 -3.49 23.16 5.57
N PRO A 132 -3.17 23.03 4.26
CA PRO A 132 -1.97 23.63 3.65
C PRO A 132 -1.87 25.15 3.83
N ALA A 133 -3.01 25.83 3.92
CA ALA A 133 -3.09 27.28 4.18
C ALA A 133 -3.09 27.61 5.69
N GLY A 134 -3.11 26.62 6.56
CA GLY A 134 -3.20 26.79 8.00
C GLY A 134 -1.85 27.05 8.69
N PRO A 135 -1.88 27.57 9.94
CA PRO A 135 -0.65 27.93 10.66
C PRO A 135 0.22 26.73 11.02
N PHE A 136 -0.33 25.53 11.08
CA PHE A 136 0.39 24.31 11.47
C PHE A 136 1.10 23.61 10.31
N TYR A 137 0.83 23.97 9.05
CA TYR A 137 1.44 23.33 7.89
C TYR A 137 2.97 23.52 7.87
N ARG A 138 3.45 24.77 8.00
CA ARG A 138 4.89 25.06 8.02
C ARG A 138 5.64 24.37 9.17
N PRO A 139 5.16 24.39 10.42
CA PRO A 139 5.77 23.62 11.51
C PRO A 139 5.81 22.11 11.24
N ALA A 140 4.72 21.50 10.72
CA ALA A 140 4.68 20.11 10.37
C ALA A 140 5.69 19.75 9.26
N ARG A 141 5.76 20.58 8.21
CA ARG A 141 6.72 20.43 7.12
C ARG A 141 8.17 20.56 7.60
N TRP A 142 8.44 21.51 8.50
CA TRP A 142 9.75 21.66 9.12
C TRP A 142 10.15 20.44 9.98
N LEU A 143 9.18 19.90 10.74
CA LEU A 143 9.39 18.66 11.50
C LEU A 143 9.73 17.49 10.57
N GLU A 144 8.96 17.30 9.51
CA GLU A 144 9.21 16.27 8.50
C GLU A 144 10.61 16.41 7.88
N GLN A 145 11.01 17.64 7.51
CA GLN A 145 12.36 17.93 7.02
C GLN A 145 13.45 17.63 8.05
N GLY A 146 13.16 17.77 9.34
CA GLY A 146 14.05 17.37 10.42
C GLY A 146 14.21 15.86 10.50
N ILE A 147 13.09 15.12 10.43
CA ILE A 147 13.07 13.67 10.52
C ILE A 147 13.86 13.00 9.41
N VAL A 148 13.68 13.44 8.15
CA VAL A 148 14.37 12.85 6.98
C VAL A 148 15.89 13.07 6.99
N LYS A 149 16.41 13.96 7.85
CA LYS A 149 17.86 14.17 8.01
C LYS A 149 18.51 13.25 9.05
N LEU A 150 17.72 12.61 9.92
CA LEU A 150 18.20 11.80 11.04
C LEU A 150 18.85 10.47 10.62
N PRO A 151 18.30 9.72 9.63
CA PRO A 151 18.83 8.41 9.26
C PRO A 151 20.16 8.50 8.52
N ARG A 152 20.89 7.39 8.54
CA ARG A 152 22.12 7.22 7.79
C ARG A 152 21.86 6.95 6.31
N ALA A 153 20.78 6.23 6.01
CA ALA A 153 20.24 6.04 4.66
C ALA A 153 18.71 6.04 4.68
N ILE A 154 18.11 6.38 3.54
CA ILE A 154 16.67 6.36 3.32
C ILE A 154 16.39 5.45 2.13
N ILE A 155 15.44 4.53 2.31
CA ILE A 155 14.83 3.79 1.21
C ILE A 155 13.43 4.37 0.93
N THR A 156 12.99 4.32 -0.32
CA THR A 156 11.69 4.88 -0.71
C THR A 156 10.85 3.90 -1.51
N SER A 157 9.53 3.97 -1.35
CA SER A 157 8.57 3.08 -2.04
C SER A 157 8.34 3.42 -3.51
N SER A 158 8.95 4.51 -4.03
CA SER A 158 8.85 4.91 -5.44
C SER A 158 10.00 5.84 -5.82
N ARG A 159 10.27 5.98 -7.11
CA ARG A 159 11.22 6.99 -7.63
C ARG A 159 10.69 8.40 -7.39
N HIS A 160 9.39 8.60 -7.57
CA HIS A 160 8.77 9.90 -7.26
C HIS A 160 9.01 10.34 -5.81
N ALA A 161 8.92 9.42 -4.84
CA ALA A 161 9.24 9.71 -3.44
C ALA A 161 10.74 10.04 -3.23
N ALA A 162 11.64 9.40 -3.99
CA ALA A 162 13.06 9.75 -3.96
C ALA A 162 13.33 11.15 -4.51
N ASP A 163 12.68 11.52 -5.62
CA ASP A 163 12.77 12.85 -6.21
C ASP A 163 12.21 13.93 -5.26
N LEU A 164 11.10 13.65 -4.58
CA LEU A 164 10.53 14.51 -3.55
C LEU A 164 11.52 14.75 -2.40
N LEU A 165 12.18 13.70 -1.91
CA LEU A 165 13.20 13.83 -0.86
C LEU A 165 14.40 14.67 -1.31
N ALA A 166 14.87 14.47 -2.51
CA ALA A 166 16.03 15.20 -3.05
C ALA A 166 15.68 16.68 -3.30
N ASN A 167 14.56 16.96 -3.96
CA ASN A 167 14.21 18.28 -4.46
C ASN A 167 13.53 19.15 -3.39
N ASP A 168 12.52 18.63 -2.68
CA ASP A 168 11.69 19.41 -1.75
C ASP A 168 12.24 19.37 -0.32
N PHE A 169 12.84 18.26 0.09
CA PHE A 169 13.41 18.13 1.43
C PHE A 169 14.93 18.35 1.47
N HIS A 170 15.56 18.53 0.30
CA HIS A 170 17.01 18.75 0.16
C HIS A 170 17.85 17.68 0.85
N CYS A 171 17.38 16.42 0.78
CA CYS A 171 18.16 15.29 1.24
C CYS A 171 19.31 14.98 0.26
N PRO A 172 20.53 14.70 0.74
CA PRO A 172 21.61 14.29 -0.13
C PRO A 172 21.25 13.05 -0.94
N PRO A 173 21.42 13.06 -2.28
CA PRO A 173 21.02 11.93 -3.13
C PRO A 173 21.75 10.61 -2.79
N ASP A 174 22.98 10.69 -2.27
CA ASP A 174 23.78 9.54 -1.83
C ASP A 174 23.22 8.82 -0.58
N LYS A 175 22.27 9.43 0.11
CA LYS A 175 21.53 8.82 1.20
C LYS A 175 20.22 8.16 0.76
N ILE A 176 19.76 8.39 -0.46
CA ILE A 176 18.44 7.97 -0.94
C ILE A 176 18.59 6.80 -1.90
N THR A 177 17.92 5.69 -1.62
CA THR A 177 17.83 4.54 -2.52
C THR A 177 16.36 4.25 -2.82
N ALA A 178 15.96 4.39 -4.08
CA ALA A 178 14.62 4.04 -4.52
C ALA A 178 14.50 2.50 -4.59
N ILE A 179 13.69 1.95 -3.70
CA ILE A 179 13.30 0.53 -3.66
C ILE A 179 11.77 0.49 -3.74
N PRO A 180 11.21 0.53 -4.95
CA PRO A 180 9.76 0.53 -5.13
C PRO A 180 9.09 -0.62 -4.39
N ASP A 181 7.81 -0.44 -4.05
CA ASP A 181 6.99 -1.57 -3.63
C ASP A 181 7.16 -2.72 -4.60
N SER A 182 7.10 -3.93 -4.10
CA SER A 182 7.33 -5.13 -4.88
C SER A 182 6.20 -6.14 -4.65
N VAL A 183 6.17 -7.20 -5.42
CA VAL A 183 5.15 -8.23 -5.33
C VAL A 183 5.76 -9.62 -5.39
N ASN A 184 5.17 -10.55 -4.67
CA ASN A 184 5.45 -11.96 -4.83
C ASN A 184 4.60 -12.52 -5.98
N ALA A 185 5.18 -12.61 -7.19
CA ALA A 185 4.48 -13.04 -8.39
C ALA A 185 4.18 -14.54 -8.44
N ASP A 186 4.75 -15.34 -7.55
CA ASP A 186 4.38 -16.75 -7.36
C ASP A 186 3.12 -16.86 -6.50
N PHE A 187 2.98 -15.98 -5.51
CA PHE A 187 1.79 -15.90 -4.67
C PHE A 187 0.64 -15.21 -5.40
N PHE A 188 0.89 -14.08 -6.06
CA PHE A 188 -0.06 -13.40 -6.95
C PHE A 188 0.11 -13.94 -8.37
N ALA A 189 -0.40 -15.15 -8.61
CA ALA A 189 -0.33 -15.79 -9.92
C ALA A 189 -1.73 -16.01 -10.52
N PRO A 190 -1.92 -15.77 -11.83
CA PRO A 190 -3.13 -16.22 -12.52
C PRO A 190 -3.19 -17.76 -12.49
N GLY A 191 -4.37 -18.35 -12.53
CA GLY A 191 -4.49 -19.80 -12.63
C GLY A 191 -5.45 -20.47 -11.65
N GLN A 192 -6.35 -19.70 -11.03
CA GLN A 192 -7.50 -20.30 -10.33
C GLN A 192 -8.33 -21.13 -11.32
N SER A 193 -8.73 -22.35 -10.92
CA SER A 193 -9.59 -23.15 -11.77
C SER A 193 -10.92 -22.43 -12.05
N LYS A 194 -11.48 -22.61 -13.26
CA LYS A 194 -12.79 -22.06 -13.61
C LYS A 194 -13.89 -22.48 -12.64
N GLU A 195 -13.80 -23.68 -12.10
CA GLU A 195 -14.73 -24.23 -11.12
C GLU A 195 -14.64 -23.48 -9.78
N THR A 196 -13.44 -23.24 -9.29
CA THR A 196 -13.20 -22.45 -8.06
C THR A 196 -13.68 -21.01 -8.22
N SER A 197 -13.43 -20.38 -9.37
CA SER A 197 -13.89 -19.03 -9.69
C SER A 197 -15.42 -18.96 -9.79
N GLY A 198 -16.05 -19.95 -10.41
CA GLY A 198 -17.51 -20.05 -10.52
C GLY A 198 -18.20 -20.19 -9.16
N ALA A 199 -17.67 -21.05 -8.29
CA ALA A 199 -18.20 -21.21 -6.93
C ALA A 199 -18.07 -19.91 -6.10
N LEU A 200 -16.94 -19.20 -6.25
CA LEU A 200 -16.72 -17.93 -5.56
C LEU A 200 -17.66 -16.83 -6.10
N LYS A 201 -17.82 -16.69 -7.45
CA LYS A 201 -18.82 -15.77 -8.04
C LYS A 201 -20.23 -16.04 -7.49
N ALA A 202 -20.64 -17.31 -7.44
CA ALA A 202 -21.94 -17.71 -6.90
C ALA A 202 -22.12 -17.33 -5.42
N SER A 203 -21.11 -17.55 -4.58
CA SER A 203 -21.15 -17.17 -3.16
C SER A 203 -21.25 -15.65 -2.96
N LEU A 204 -20.68 -14.87 -3.88
CA LEU A 204 -20.72 -13.41 -3.91
C LEU A 204 -21.98 -12.87 -4.62
N ARG A 205 -22.85 -13.76 -5.11
CA ARG A 205 -24.03 -13.43 -5.92
C ARG A 205 -23.72 -12.62 -7.18
N ILE A 206 -22.55 -12.85 -7.79
CA ILE A 206 -22.16 -12.26 -9.06
C ILE A 206 -22.63 -13.20 -10.18
N PRO A 207 -23.49 -12.76 -11.10
CA PRO A 207 -23.92 -13.57 -12.23
C PRO A 207 -22.73 -14.05 -13.07
N PRO A 208 -22.73 -15.30 -13.55
CA PRO A 208 -21.57 -15.91 -14.20
C PRO A 208 -21.19 -15.24 -15.53
N ASP A 209 -22.14 -14.66 -16.21
CA ASP A 209 -22.00 -14.00 -17.52
C ASP A 209 -21.51 -12.54 -17.44
N ARG A 210 -21.43 -11.97 -16.24
CA ARG A 210 -20.98 -10.58 -16.08
C ARG A 210 -19.46 -10.44 -16.17
N GLN A 211 -19.04 -9.36 -16.86
CA GLN A 211 -17.68 -8.87 -16.81
C GLN A 211 -17.43 -8.21 -15.46
N VAL A 212 -16.30 -8.53 -14.82
CA VAL A 212 -16.01 -8.08 -13.44
C VAL A 212 -14.88 -7.06 -13.44
N VAL A 213 -15.16 -5.88 -12.91
CA VAL A 213 -14.15 -4.87 -12.56
C VAL A 213 -13.79 -5.05 -11.10
N VAL A 214 -12.52 -5.28 -10.78
CA VAL A 214 -12.05 -5.50 -9.40
C VAL A 214 -11.34 -4.27 -8.85
N TYR A 215 -11.63 -3.97 -7.58
CA TYR A 215 -10.90 -3.01 -6.76
C TYR A 215 -10.45 -3.68 -5.46
N LEU A 216 -9.18 -3.49 -5.09
CA LEU A 216 -8.62 -3.95 -3.81
C LEU A 216 -7.95 -2.78 -3.09
N GLY A 217 -8.38 -2.45 -1.87
CA GLY A 217 -7.71 -1.42 -1.07
C GLY A 217 -8.60 -0.76 -0.03
N LEU A 218 -8.06 0.27 0.61
CA LEU A 218 -8.81 1.08 1.58
C LEU A 218 -9.96 1.82 0.89
N LEU A 219 -11.11 1.86 1.57
CA LEU A 219 -12.28 2.63 1.12
C LEU A 219 -12.19 4.03 1.72
N ALA A 220 -11.73 5.00 0.92
CA ALA A 220 -11.51 6.37 1.36
C ALA A 220 -11.59 7.34 0.16
N GLU A 221 -11.74 8.64 0.44
CA GLU A 221 -11.84 9.67 -0.60
C GLU A 221 -10.54 9.78 -1.39
N TRP A 222 -9.38 9.81 -0.72
CA TRP A 222 -8.06 9.88 -1.37
C TRP A 222 -7.69 8.61 -2.16
N GLN A 223 -8.39 7.51 -1.91
CA GLN A 223 -8.30 6.28 -2.72
C GLN A 223 -9.25 6.29 -3.91
N GLY A 224 -10.06 7.36 -4.07
CA GLY A 224 -10.98 7.55 -5.18
C GLY A 224 -12.23 6.66 -5.14
N THR A 225 -12.60 6.10 -3.97
CA THR A 225 -13.73 5.17 -3.87
C THR A 225 -15.06 5.81 -4.30
N GLY A 226 -15.30 7.06 -3.94
CA GLY A 226 -16.51 7.79 -4.36
C GLY A 226 -16.55 8.02 -5.89
N LEU A 227 -15.41 8.35 -6.50
CA LEU A 227 -15.27 8.52 -7.95
C LEU A 227 -15.44 7.18 -8.69
N LEU A 228 -14.94 6.08 -8.11
CA LEU A 228 -15.16 4.73 -8.64
C LEU A 228 -16.65 4.40 -8.73
N LEU A 229 -17.45 4.71 -7.71
CA LEU A 229 -18.90 4.46 -7.72
C LEU A 229 -19.61 5.36 -8.74
N GLN A 230 -19.20 6.62 -8.90
CA GLN A 230 -19.73 7.50 -9.94
C GLN A 230 -19.38 6.98 -11.35
N ALA A 231 -18.15 6.52 -11.56
CA ALA A 231 -17.74 5.90 -12.82
C ALA A 231 -18.51 4.60 -13.08
N ALA A 232 -18.74 3.79 -12.05
CA ALA A 232 -19.55 2.57 -12.14
C ALA A 232 -20.98 2.86 -12.60
N ALA A 233 -21.62 3.89 -12.03
CA ALA A 233 -22.96 4.29 -12.44
C ALA A 233 -23.04 4.70 -13.93
N GLN A 234 -22.07 5.48 -14.39
CA GLN A 234 -21.97 5.90 -15.78
C GLN A 234 -21.70 4.71 -16.73
N LEU A 235 -20.79 3.81 -16.34
CA LEU A 235 -20.44 2.65 -17.14
C LEU A 235 -21.63 1.66 -17.23
N ILE A 236 -22.26 1.35 -16.12
CA ILE A 236 -23.37 0.40 -16.03
C ILE A 236 -24.60 0.89 -16.82
N SER A 237 -24.84 2.21 -16.87
CA SER A 237 -25.92 2.75 -17.70
C SER A 237 -25.75 2.45 -19.18
N ARG A 238 -24.52 2.30 -19.67
CA ARG A 238 -24.19 1.93 -21.06
C ARG A 238 -23.95 0.43 -21.24
N ARG A 239 -23.46 -0.24 -20.19
CA ARG A 239 -23.09 -1.67 -20.18
C ARG A 239 -23.64 -2.41 -18.94
N PRO A 240 -24.91 -2.80 -18.95
CA PRO A 240 -25.58 -3.42 -17.79
C PRO A 240 -25.00 -4.77 -17.36
N ASN A 241 -24.19 -5.41 -18.22
CA ASN A 241 -23.53 -6.69 -17.95
C ASN A 241 -22.21 -6.56 -17.17
N VAL A 242 -21.82 -5.35 -16.74
CA VAL A 242 -20.63 -5.14 -15.89
C VAL A 242 -21.01 -5.27 -14.42
N HIS A 243 -20.10 -5.84 -13.63
CA HIS A 243 -20.21 -5.95 -12.19
C HIS A 243 -18.91 -5.45 -11.51
N PHE A 244 -19.03 -4.67 -10.45
CA PHE A 244 -17.90 -4.18 -9.67
C PHE A 244 -17.77 -5.00 -8.39
N LEU A 245 -16.59 -5.62 -8.20
CA LEU A 245 -16.21 -6.32 -6.98
C LEU A 245 -15.24 -5.43 -6.19
N ILE A 246 -15.72 -4.84 -5.11
CA ILE A 246 -14.99 -3.89 -4.27
C ILE A 246 -14.57 -4.58 -2.97
N MET A 247 -13.27 -4.86 -2.87
CA MET A 247 -12.64 -5.55 -1.75
C MET A 247 -11.92 -4.52 -0.89
N GLY A 248 -12.47 -4.15 0.25
CA GLY A 248 -11.85 -3.12 1.07
C GLY A 248 -12.61 -2.71 2.32
N PHE A 249 -11.93 -1.93 3.13
CA PHE A 249 -12.38 -1.33 4.39
C PHE A 249 -11.59 -0.03 4.64
N PRO A 250 -11.90 0.80 5.63
CA PRO A 250 -13.10 0.84 6.45
C PRO A 250 -14.30 1.42 5.68
N ALA A 251 -15.30 1.88 6.37
CA ALA A 251 -16.42 2.64 5.83
C ALA A 251 -17.29 1.90 4.77
N VAL A 252 -17.33 0.56 4.81
CA VAL A 252 -18.08 -0.27 3.87
C VAL A 252 -19.54 0.16 3.76
N GLU A 253 -20.22 0.40 4.89
CA GLU A 253 -21.63 0.78 4.89
C GLU A 253 -21.86 2.16 4.28
N THR A 254 -20.94 3.10 4.50
CA THR A 254 -21.01 4.45 3.89
C THR A 254 -20.99 4.35 2.36
N TYR A 255 -20.06 3.58 1.80
CA TYR A 255 -19.95 3.42 0.35
C TYR A 255 -21.06 2.51 -0.22
N ARG A 256 -21.56 1.55 0.55
CA ARG A 256 -22.75 0.77 0.16
C ARG A 256 -23.98 1.66 0.05
N LEU A 257 -24.20 2.57 1.00
CA LEU A 257 -25.29 3.55 0.92
C LEU A 257 -25.11 4.51 -0.26
N GLN A 258 -23.88 4.91 -0.57
CA GLN A 258 -23.60 5.73 -1.76
C GLN A 258 -23.92 4.96 -3.05
N ALA A 259 -23.52 3.70 -3.15
CA ALA A 259 -23.82 2.84 -4.29
C ALA A 259 -25.35 2.68 -4.49
N ARG A 260 -26.12 2.48 -3.41
CA ARG A 260 -27.59 2.44 -3.46
C ARG A 260 -28.21 3.73 -4.00
N LYS A 261 -27.72 4.90 -3.52
CA LYS A 261 -28.19 6.20 -4.03
C LYS A 261 -27.93 6.39 -5.52
N LEU A 262 -26.94 5.70 -6.06
CA LEU A 262 -26.58 5.67 -7.48
C LEU A 262 -27.28 4.56 -8.26
N GLY A 263 -28.16 3.77 -7.62
CA GLY A 263 -28.90 2.68 -8.26
C GLY A 263 -28.07 1.44 -8.59
N LEU A 264 -26.99 1.19 -7.85
CA LEU A 264 -25.98 0.14 -8.14
C LEU A 264 -26.17 -1.15 -7.31
N ASP A 265 -27.30 -1.35 -6.64
CA ASP A 265 -27.50 -2.46 -5.70
C ASP A 265 -27.21 -3.85 -6.27
N ASN A 266 -27.48 -4.06 -7.56
CA ASN A 266 -27.33 -5.36 -8.23
C ASN A 266 -26.04 -5.51 -9.03
N GLN A 267 -25.21 -4.46 -9.09
CA GLN A 267 -24.01 -4.42 -9.94
C GLN A 267 -22.73 -4.14 -9.15
N VAL A 268 -22.83 -3.93 -7.83
CA VAL A 268 -21.68 -3.70 -6.97
C VAL A 268 -21.74 -4.63 -5.76
N THR A 269 -20.68 -5.41 -5.58
CA THR A 269 -20.50 -6.26 -4.39
C THR A 269 -19.35 -5.71 -3.54
N PHE A 270 -19.64 -5.43 -2.26
CA PHE A 270 -18.63 -5.08 -1.27
C PHE A 270 -18.33 -6.30 -0.40
N THR A 271 -17.10 -6.77 -0.39
CA THR A 271 -16.67 -7.90 0.45
C THR A 271 -16.33 -7.49 1.88
N GLY A 272 -16.04 -6.19 2.09
CA GLY A 272 -15.36 -5.76 3.30
C GLY A 272 -13.86 -6.14 3.24
N LYS A 273 -13.24 -6.20 4.41
CA LYS A 273 -11.85 -6.63 4.56
C LYS A 273 -11.71 -8.10 4.18
N ILE A 274 -10.79 -8.40 3.29
CA ILE A 274 -10.38 -9.78 2.99
C ILE A 274 -8.95 -10.02 3.55
N PRO A 275 -8.64 -11.22 4.04
CA PRO A 275 -7.27 -11.56 4.41
C PRO A 275 -6.34 -11.46 3.20
N TYR A 276 -5.11 -10.99 3.42
CA TYR A 276 -4.10 -10.84 2.37
C TYR A 276 -3.88 -12.13 1.58
N GLU A 277 -3.89 -13.27 2.30
CA GLU A 277 -3.69 -14.60 1.72
C GLU A 277 -4.81 -15.02 0.76
N GLN A 278 -5.97 -14.40 0.83
CA GLN A 278 -7.10 -14.67 -0.06
C GLN A 278 -7.16 -13.71 -1.27
N ALA A 279 -6.39 -12.61 -1.25
CA ALA A 279 -6.44 -11.60 -2.29
C ALA A 279 -6.27 -12.16 -3.72
N PRO A 280 -5.32 -13.08 -4.02
CA PRO A 280 -5.19 -13.64 -5.36
C PRO A 280 -6.45 -14.33 -5.85
N ARG A 281 -7.15 -15.06 -4.97
CA ARG A 281 -8.38 -15.79 -5.30
C ARG A 281 -9.51 -14.86 -5.71
N PHE A 282 -9.65 -13.72 -5.02
CA PHE A 282 -10.66 -12.73 -5.37
C PHE A 282 -10.29 -11.94 -6.62
N LEU A 283 -9.02 -11.55 -6.77
CA LEU A 283 -8.54 -10.85 -7.94
C LEU A 283 -8.68 -11.68 -9.23
N ALA A 284 -8.57 -13.00 -9.13
CA ALA A 284 -8.77 -13.91 -10.25
C ALA A 284 -10.20 -13.91 -10.83
N LEU A 285 -11.17 -13.26 -10.16
CA LEU A 285 -12.51 -13.06 -10.70
C LEU A 285 -12.58 -11.88 -11.68
N GLY A 286 -11.58 -11.00 -11.70
CA GLY A 286 -11.58 -9.77 -12.46
C GLY A 286 -11.26 -9.98 -13.93
N ASP A 287 -12.01 -9.30 -14.80
CA ASP A 287 -11.65 -9.10 -16.21
C ASP A 287 -10.77 -7.83 -16.38
N VAL A 288 -10.99 -6.82 -15.52
CA VAL A 288 -10.23 -5.57 -15.47
C VAL A 288 -10.03 -5.16 -14.03
N ALA A 289 -8.86 -4.64 -13.68
CA ALA A 289 -8.59 -4.04 -12.38
C ALA A 289 -8.62 -2.51 -12.44
N VAL A 290 -9.00 -1.86 -11.32
CA VAL A 290 -9.08 -0.40 -11.28
C VAL A 290 -8.37 0.17 -10.05
N ALA A 291 -7.58 1.23 -10.25
CA ALA A 291 -6.87 1.94 -9.18
C ALA A 291 -7.09 3.46 -9.30
N PRO A 292 -8.22 3.98 -8.80
CA PRO A 292 -8.59 5.39 -8.92
C PRO A 292 -7.97 6.26 -7.79
N LYS A 293 -6.76 5.95 -7.35
CA LYS A 293 -6.06 6.67 -6.29
C LYS A 293 -5.70 8.07 -6.75
N ILE A 294 -6.02 9.07 -5.91
CA ILE A 294 -5.76 10.49 -6.19
C ILE A 294 -4.44 10.93 -5.57
N SER A 295 -4.06 10.37 -4.42
CA SER A 295 -2.81 10.71 -3.74
C SER A 295 -1.60 10.44 -4.63
N GLU A 296 -0.68 11.42 -4.70
CA GLU A 296 0.49 11.39 -5.58
C GLU A 296 1.77 10.89 -4.89
N THR A 297 1.84 10.96 -3.57
CA THR A 297 3.10 10.76 -2.82
C THR A 297 3.30 9.37 -2.23
N GLU A 298 2.22 8.60 -2.08
CA GLU A 298 2.28 7.23 -1.56
C GLU A 298 2.45 6.19 -2.67
N GLY A 299 3.15 5.10 -2.38
CA GLY A 299 3.16 3.90 -3.22
C GLY A 299 1.76 3.33 -3.48
N SER A 300 1.63 2.44 -4.42
CA SER A 300 0.37 1.79 -4.78
C SER A 300 0.53 0.29 -4.97
N GLY A 301 0.79 -0.44 -3.86
CA GLY A 301 1.02 -1.89 -3.88
C GLY A 301 -0.09 -2.69 -4.57
N LYS A 302 -1.35 -2.18 -4.57
CA LYS A 302 -2.45 -2.82 -5.31
C LYS A 302 -2.19 -2.93 -6.81
N LEU A 303 -1.52 -1.94 -7.40
CA LEU A 303 -1.15 -1.98 -8.82
C LEU A 303 -0.23 -3.16 -9.12
N LEU A 304 0.73 -3.42 -8.23
CA LEU A 304 1.65 -4.54 -8.37
C LEU A 304 0.95 -5.89 -8.23
N ASN A 305 -0.03 -5.99 -7.32
CA ASN A 305 -0.87 -7.18 -7.20
C ASN A 305 -1.67 -7.41 -8.51
N TYR A 306 -2.26 -6.37 -9.09
CA TYR A 306 -2.98 -6.47 -10.36
C TYR A 306 -2.05 -6.89 -11.50
N MET A 307 -0.88 -6.26 -11.60
CA MET A 307 0.15 -6.60 -12.58
C MET A 307 0.57 -8.06 -12.44
N ALA A 308 0.89 -8.51 -11.25
CA ALA A 308 1.31 -9.89 -10.99
C ALA A 308 0.22 -10.91 -11.32
N MET A 309 -1.05 -10.56 -11.10
CA MET A 309 -2.20 -11.36 -11.54
C MET A 309 -2.45 -11.33 -13.06
N GLY A 310 -1.70 -10.56 -13.83
CA GLY A 310 -1.92 -10.38 -15.26
C GLY A 310 -3.22 -9.65 -15.59
N LEU A 311 -3.75 -8.85 -14.68
CA LEU A 311 -4.99 -8.11 -14.89
C LEU A 311 -4.73 -6.83 -15.68
N PRO A 312 -5.44 -6.62 -16.81
CA PRO A 312 -5.45 -5.33 -17.47
C PRO A 312 -5.93 -4.28 -16.48
N THR A 313 -5.20 -3.16 -16.36
CA THR A 313 -5.37 -2.22 -15.26
C THR A 313 -5.66 -0.82 -15.77
N VAL A 314 -6.72 -0.23 -15.22
CA VAL A 314 -7.09 1.17 -15.41
C VAL A 314 -6.75 1.94 -14.14
N ALA A 315 -6.04 3.06 -14.25
CA ALA A 315 -5.66 3.90 -13.13
C ALA A 315 -5.83 5.38 -13.44
N PHE A 316 -5.89 6.23 -12.40
CA PHE A 316 -5.68 7.66 -12.63
C PHE A 316 -4.24 7.93 -13.06
N ASP A 317 -4.09 8.94 -13.93
CA ASP A 317 -2.82 9.38 -14.49
C ASP A 317 -2.03 10.19 -13.45
N VAL A 318 -1.46 9.49 -12.48
CA VAL A 318 -0.59 10.05 -11.44
C VAL A 318 0.82 9.44 -11.54
N PRO A 319 1.87 10.12 -11.01
CA PRO A 319 3.25 9.68 -11.18
C PRO A 319 3.51 8.22 -10.83
N VAL A 320 2.98 7.74 -9.70
CA VAL A 320 3.15 6.35 -9.25
C VAL A 320 2.46 5.36 -10.19
N SER A 321 1.28 5.69 -10.73
CA SER A 321 0.61 4.84 -11.71
C SER A 321 1.43 4.72 -13.00
N ARG A 322 2.02 5.84 -13.46
CA ARG A 322 2.92 5.85 -14.62
C ARG A 322 4.20 5.06 -14.37
N GLU A 323 4.79 5.19 -13.17
CA GLU A 323 5.99 4.43 -12.81
C GLU A 323 5.76 2.92 -12.90
N TYR A 324 4.64 2.42 -12.39
CA TYR A 324 4.36 0.99 -12.35
C TYR A 324 3.82 0.46 -13.67
N LEU A 325 2.77 1.06 -14.21
CA LEU A 325 2.06 0.53 -15.39
C LEU A 325 2.73 0.90 -16.72
N ASP A 326 3.51 1.99 -16.77
CA ASP A 326 4.21 2.47 -17.96
C ASP A 326 3.24 2.64 -19.16
N THR A 327 3.57 2.10 -20.32
CA THR A 327 2.72 2.12 -21.53
C THR A 327 1.68 0.99 -21.57
N PHE A 328 1.71 0.08 -20.59
CA PHE A 328 0.81 -1.08 -20.51
C PHE A 328 -0.46 -0.82 -19.70
N GLY A 329 -0.56 0.31 -18.99
CA GLY A 329 -1.76 0.73 -18.29
C GLY A 329 -2.71 1.55 -19.15
N ALA A 330 -4.00 1.54 -18.81
CA ALA A 330 -4.96 2.53 -19.30
C ALA A 330 -5.12 3.63 -18.26
N TYR A 331 -5.18 4.89 -18.73
CA TYR A 331 -5.16 6.04 -17.82
C TYR A 331 -6.39 6.90 -17.97
N ALA A 332 -6.94 7.31 -16.84
CA ALA A 332 -8.01 8.28 -16.74
C ALA A 332 -7.51 9.58 -16.10
N ARG A 333 -8.14 10.70 -16.41
CA ARG A 333 -7.80 11.98 -15.79
C ARG A 333 -8.03 11.93 -14.27
N PRO A 334 -7.06 12.36 -13.44
CA PRO A 334 -7.21 12.37 -11.99
C PRO A 334 -8.46 13.14 -11.55
N GLY A 335 -9.24 12.53 -10.65
CA GLY A 335 -10.47 13.12 -10.11
C GLY A 335 -11.69 13.12 -11.05
N ASP A 336 -11.57 12.58 -12.27
CA ASP A 336 -12.63 12.57 -13.28
C ASP A 336 -13.28 11.20 -13.42
N ALA A 337 -14.47 11.06 -12.86
CA ALA A 337 -15.24 9.81 -12.91
C ALA A 337 -15.71 9.45 -14.34
N ALA A 338 -15.96 10.43 -15.21
CA ALA A 338 -16.38 10.16 -16.59
C ALA A 338 -15.19 9.61 -17.40
N SER A 339 -14.02 10.21 -17.27
CA SER A 339 -12.79 9.70 -17.87
C SER A 339 -12.46 8.27 -17.39
N LEU A 340 -12.69 7.99 -16.09
CA LEU A 340 -12.50 6.65 -15.52
C LEU A 340 -13.47 5.64 -16.12
N ALA A 341 -14.74 6.00 -16.29
CA ALA A 341 -15.76 5.17 -16.92
C ALA A 341 -15.42 4.86 -18.39
N GLU A 342 -14.96 5.86 -19.16
CA GLU A 342 -14.55 5.70 -20.54
C GLU A 342 -13.32 4.76 -20.69
N ALA A 343 -12.31 4.93 -19.84
CA ALA A 343 -11.12 4.08 -19.83
C ALA A 343 -11.47 2.62 -19.48
N LEU A 344 -12.35 2.40 -18.51
CA LEU A 344 -12.86 1.07 -18.15
C LEU A 344 -13.66 0.45 -19.30
N GLU A 345 -14.54 1.23 -19.95
CA GLU A 345 -15.33 0.77 -21.08
C GLU A 345 -14.45 0.31 -22.23
N THR A 346 -13.46 1.12 -22.60
CA THR A 346 -12.50 0.81 -23.66
C THR A 346 -11.76 -0.50 -23.38
N MET A 347 -11.33 -0.71 -22.13
CA MET A 347 -10.62 -1.92 -21.73
C MET A 347 -11.52 -3.17 -21.75
N LEU A 348 -12.80 -3.03 -21.37
CA LEU A 348 -13.77 -4.12 -21.38
C LEU A 348 -14.28 -4.49 -22.80
N MET A 349 -14.19 -3.57 -23.75
CA MET A 349 -14.64 -3.79 -25.14
C MET A 349 -13.66 -4.59 -25.95
N ASP A 350 -12.36 -4.40 -25.76
CA ASP A 350 -11.29 -5.06 -26.51
C ASP A 350 -10.57 -6.09 -25.63
N ARG A 351 -11.15 -7.28 -25.55
CA ARG A 351 -10.66 -8.35 -24.68
C ARG A 351 -9.26 -8.85 -25.07
N GLU A 352 -8.96 -8.93 -26.37
CA GLU A 352 -7.66 -9.41 -26.84
C GLU A 352 -6.56 -8.43 -26.46
N ARG A 353 -6.78 -7.16 -26.73
CA ARG A 353 -5.86 -6.09 -26.31
C ARG A 353 -5.71 -6.02 -24.79
N ALA A 354 -6.80 -6.10 -24.05
CA ALA A 354 -6.79 -6.10 -22.60
C ALA A 354 -5.94 -7.25 -22.05
N GLN A 355 -6.11 -8.46 -22.58
CA GLN A 355 -5.31 -9.62 -22.17
C GLN A 355 -3.82 -9.43 -22.49
N ALA A 356 -3.47 -8.95 -23.68
CA ALA A 356 -2.09 -8.68 -24.04
C ALA A 356 -1.42 -7.64 -23.13
N LEU A 357 -2.17 -6.59 -22.74
CA LEU A 357 -1.69 -5.60 -21.77
C LEU A 357 -1.50 -6.22 -20.39
N GLY A 358 -2.43 -7.07 -19.94
CA GLY A 358 -2.32 -7.79 -18.67
C GLY A 358 -1.09 -8.70 -18.61
N GLU A 359 -0.81 -9.44 -19.68
CA GLU A 359 0.39 -10.28 -19.81
C GLU A 359 1.68 -9.45 -19.77
N SER A 360 1.71 -8.31 -20.46
CA SER A 360 2.84 -7.38 -20.43
C SER A 360 3.05 -6.79 -19.05
N LEU A 361 1.97 -6.44 -18.32
CA LEU A 361 2.02 -5.98 -16.94
C LEU A 361 2.58 -7.06 -16.00
N ARG A 362 2.17 -8.32 -16.18
CA ARG A 362 2.70 -9.43 -15.40
C ARG A 362 4.20 -9.61 -15.61
N GLN A 363 4.64 -9.63 -16.86
CA GLN A 363 6.06 -9.75 -17.21
C GLN A 363 6.87 -8.62 -16.57
N ARG A 364 6.37 -7.39 -16.65
CA ARG A 364 6.99 -6.23 -16.00
C ARG A 364 7.05 -6.36 -14.47
N ALA A 365 6.00 -6.90 -13.82
CA ALA A 365 5.99 -7.13 -12.38
C ALA A 365 7.09 -8.11 -11.96
N ILE A 366 7.22 -9.23 -12.69
CA ILE A 366 8.24 -10.25 -12.43
C ILE A 366 9.65 -9.69 -12.60
N GLU A 367 9.89 -8.94 -13.69
CA GLU A 367 11.22 -8.44 -14.03
C GLU A 367 11.69 -7.27 -13.14
N ARG A 368 10.78 -6.39 -12.74
CA ARG A 368 11.17 -5.10 -12.14
C ARG A 368 10.75 -4.92 -10.68
N TYR A 369 9.75 -5.67 -10.22
CA TYR A 369 9.12 -5.46 -8.92
C TYR A 369 9.07 -6.74 -8.09
N SER A 370 10.11 -7.57 -8.15
CA SER A 370 10.22 -8.76 -7.32
C SER A 370 10.79 -8.44 -5.93
N TRP A 371 10.26 -9.06 -4.90
CA TRP A 371 10.81 -8.93 -3.54
C TRP A 371 12.24 -9.46 -3.40
N VAL A 372 12.68 -10.40 -4.24
CA VAL A 372 14.07 -10.86 -4.25
C VAL A 372 15.00 -9.71 -4.64
N ALA A 373 14.74 -9.03 -5.76
CA ALA A 373 15.54 -7.90 -6.19
C ALA A 373 15.46 -6.70 -5.23
N ALA A 374 14.29 -6.49 -4.59
CA ALA A 374 14.15 -5.47 -3.56
C ALA A 374 14.98 -5.81 -2.31
N GLY A 375 14.94 -7.06 -1.87
CA GLY A 375 15.73 -7.54 -0.73
C GLY A 375 17.24 -7.38 -0.94
N GLU A 376 17.75 -7.71 -2.13
CA GLU A 376 19.17 -7.50 -2.49
C GLU A 376 19.56 -6.02 -2.33
N LYS A 377 18.74 -5.10 -2.85
CA LYS A 377 18.99 -3.65 -2.69
C LYS A 377 18.91 -3.18 -1.24
N ILE A 378 18.00 -3.74 -0.42
CA ILE A 378 17.92 -3.43 1.01
C ILE A 378 19.20 -3.90 1.71
N MET A 379 19.71 -5.09 1.37
CA MET A 379 20.96 -5.60 1.90
C MET A 379 22.14 -4.71 1.51
N ASP A 380 22.23 -4.27 0.25
CA ASP A 380 23.28 -3.33 -0.20
C ASP A 380 23.27 -2.03 0.61
N VAL A 381 22.08 -1.50 0.93
CA VAL A 381 21.93 -0.33 1.81
C VAL A 381 22.41 -0.64 3.23
N TYR A 382 22.07 -1.81 3.78
CA TYR A 382 22.52 -2.22 5.12
C TYR A 382 24.03 -2.35 5.19
N ASP A 383 24.65 -2.98 4.21
CA ASP A 383 26.11 -3.13 4.12
C ASP A 383 26.81 -1.77 4.02
N THR A 384 26.27 -0.86 3.21
CA THR A 384 26.79 0.51 3.07
C THR A 384 26.74 1.29 4.37
N VAL A 385 25.65 1.20 5.15
CA VAL A 385 25.54 1.94 6.42
C VAL A 385 26.33 1.30 7.56
N HIS A 386 26.60 0.01 7.49
CA HIS A 386 27.38 -0.72 8.48
C HIS A 386 28.90 -0.43 8.33
N GLN A 387 29.39 -0.25 7.10
CA GLN A 387 30.79 0.06 6.80
C GLN A 387 31.20 1.51 7.09
N ARG A 388 30.27 2.44 7.11
CA ARG A 388 30.48 3.87 7.41
C ARG A 388 30.35 4.14 8.91
#